data_aa60db33b92e0370cab7ffb81ae252fb
#
_entry.id   aa60db33b92e0370cab7ffb81ae252fb
#
_cell.length_a   1.000
_cell.length_b   1.000
_cell.length_c   1.000
_cell.angle_alpha   90.00
_cell.angle_beta   90.00
_cell.angle_gamma   90.00
#
_symmetry.space_group_name_H-M   'P 1'
#
loop_
_entity.id
_entity.type
_entity.pdbx_description
1 polymer ?
#
loop_
_entity_poly.entity_id
_entity_poly.type
_entity_poly.pdbx_seq_one_letter_code
_entity_poly.pdbx_strand_id
1 'polypeptide(L)'
;MNKKIIRVPADSVGDVCGYSMIEYHTDITEKIKLIENIPQTIPINKTLQVRGELYTRHQEPAYSQRIAAGYLRNKANNPHQGLKFVAFQIINTEMDQFTMLQFLRLSLSFDVTSWSLTEVVHIEKYRRSWLNKNLYCGTPTDGIVVKINDYKLQQTRPNYWQMAIKY
;
A
#
# COMPACT_ATOMS: atom_id res chain seq x y z
N MET A 1 -7.16 -10.61 -1.43
CA MET A 1 -6.37 -9.36 -1.31
C MET A 1 -6.06 -8.85 -2.71
N ASN A 2 -6.57 -7.69 -3.06
CA ASN A 2 -6.37 -7.09 -4.39
C ASN A 2 -5.11 -6.23 -4.35
N LYS A 3 -3.98 -6.81 -4.74
CA LYS A 3 -2.70 -6.09 -4.83
C LYS A 3 -2.71 -5.19 -6.05
N LYS A 4 -2.27 -3.95 -5.92
CA LYS A 4 -2.21 -2.95 -6.99
C LYS A 4 -0.79 -2.45 -7.15
N ILE A 5 -0.35 -2.29 -8.38
CA ILE A 5 0.97 -1.75 -8.71
C ILE A 5 0.77 -0.39 -9.37
N ILE A 6 1.47 0.62 -8.87
CA ILE A 6 1.60 1.92 -9.52
C ILE A 6 2.97 1.96 -10.16
N ARG A 7 3.05 2.22 -11.46
CA ARG A 7 4.29 2.49 -12.17
C ARG A 7 4.44 3.99 -12.39
N VAL A 8 5.64 4.48 -12.16
CA VAL A 8 6.00 5.86 -12.48
C VAL A 8 7.07 5.80 -13.58
N PRO A 9 6.77 6.26 -14.81
CA PRO A 9 7.76 6.27 -15.90
C PRO A 9 8.88 7.28 -15.66
N ALA A 10 10.05 7.00 -16.22
CA ALA A 10 11.28 7.77 -15.98
C ALA A 10 11.44 9.04 -16.83
N ASP A 11 10.61 9.28 -17.83
CA ASP A 11 10.94 10.20 -18.94
C ASP A 11 10.31 11.60 -18.85
N SER A 12 9.56 11.87 -17.82
CA SER A 12 9.07 13.21 -17.50
C SER A 12 9.04 13.37 -16.00
N VAL A 13 9.23 14.57 -15.50
CA VAL A 13 9.07 14.87 -14.06
C VAL A 13 7.76 14.23 -13.59
N GLY A 14 7.88 12.98 -13.29
CA GLY A 14 7.04 12.15 -12.49
C GLY A 14 5.55 11.97 -12.75
N ASP A 15 5.09 11.75 -13.98
CA ASP A 15 3.68 11.33 -14.14
C ASP A 15 3.42 9.96 -13.52
N VAL A 16 2.43 9.90 -12.62
CA VAL A 16 2.04 8.68 -11.94
C VAL A 16 1.04 7.91 -12.80
N CYS A 17 1.42 6.70 -13.22
CA CYS A 17 0.55 5.75 -13.91
C CYS A 17 0.06 4.67 -12.94
N GLY A 18 -1.16 4.20 -13.12
CA GLY A 18 -1.71 3.15 -12.29
C GLY A 18 -2.17 1.92 -13.06
N TYR A 19 -1.83 0.75 -12.53
CA TYR A 19 -2.26 -0.54 -13.07
C TYR A 19 -2.99 -1.35 -12.02
N SER A 20 -4.16 -1.88 -12.37
CA SER A 20 -4.88 -2.82 -11.53
C SER A 20 -4.30 -4.23 -11.69
N MET A 21 -4.09 -4.94 -10.59
CA MET A 21 -3.75 -6.35 -10.61
C MET A 21 -4.98 -7.28 -10.64
N ILE A 22 -6.18 -6.72 -10.62
CA ILE A 22 -7.43 -7.49 -10.56
C ILE A 22 -7.79 -8.07 -11.93
N GLU A 23 -7.54 -7.30 -12.99
CA GLU A 23 -7.91 -7.67 -14.36
C GLU A 23 -6.73 -7.43 -15.31
N TYR A 24 -5.86 -8.44 -15.48
CA TYR A 24 -4.83 -8.49 -16.52
C TYR A 24 -4.03 -7.18 -16.71
N HIS A 25 -3.62 -6.53 -15.61
CA HIS A 25 -2.86 -5.27 -15.65
C HIS A 25 -3.55 -4.13 -16.43
N THR A 26 -4.87 -4.03 -16.29
CA THR A 26 -5.62 -2.92 -16.90
C THR A 26 -5.06 -1.57 -16.45
N ASP A 27 -4.81 -0.69 -17.40
CA ASP A 27 -4.42 0.69 -17.13
C ASP A 27 -5.57 1.44 -16.44
N ILE A 28 -5.31 1.97 -15.27
CA ILE A 28 -6.25 2.74 -14.45
C ILE A 28 -5.71 4.13 -14.13
N THR A 29 -4.78 4.64 -14.92
CA THR A 29 -4.09 5.90 -14.68
C THR A 29 -5.06 7.05 -14.45
N GLU A 30 -6.07 7.20 -15.27
CA GLU A 30 -7.08 8.27 -15.13
C GLU A 30 -7.88 8.17 -13.83
N LYS A 31 -8.12 6.97 -13.33
CA LYS A 31 -8.78 6.77 -12.04
C LYS A 31 -7.89 7.10 -10.87
N ILE A 32 -6.60 6.77 -10.97
CA ILE A 32 -5.61 7.03 -9.92
C ILE A 32 -5.39 8.52 -9.75
N LYS A 33 -5.37 9.29 -10.82
CA LYS A 33 -5.27 10.76 -10.78
C LYS A 33 -6.42 11.41 -9.99
N LEU A 34 -7.55 10.75 -9.86
CA LEU A 34 -8.71 11.23 -9.11
C LEU A 34 -8.67 10.86 -7.62
N ILE A 35 -7.66 10.10 -7.17
CA ILE A 35 -7.49 9.73 -5.78
C ILE A 35 -6.62 10.78 -5.09
N GLU A 36 -7.24 11.54 -4.22
CA GLU A 36 -6.70 12.75 -3.61
C GLU A 36 -5.31 12.59 -2.96
N ASN A 37 -5.06 11.46 -2.31
CA ASN A 37 -3.83 11.23 -1.57
C ASN A 37 -2.74 10.46 -2.35
N ILE A 38 -2.88 10.34 -3.66
CA ILE A 38 -1.80 9.82 -4.52
C ILE A 38 -1.04 11.02 -5.09
N PRO A 39 0.26 11.16 -4.83
CA PRO A 39 1.06 12.22 -5.43
C PRO A 39 1.05 12.07 -6.97
N GLN A 40 0.76 13.15 -7.65
CA GLN A 40 0.70 13.18 -9.12
C GLN A 40 2.10 13.23 -9.75
N THR A 41 3.08 13.72 -9.00
CA THR A 41 4.49 13.80 -9.38
C THR A 41 5.36 13.34 -8.22
N ILE A 42 6.54 12.81 -8.52
CA ILE A 42 7.53 12.43 -7.51
C ILE A 42 8.89 13.08 -7.84
N PRO A 43 9.66 13.52 -6.84
CA PRO A 43 10.90 14.28 -7.05
C PRO A 43 12.11 13.39 -7.37
N ILE A 44 11.93 12.37 -8.19
CA ILE A 44 13.01 11.47 -8.60
C ILE A 44 12.94 11.19 -10.10
N ASN A 45 14.10 11.04 -10.73
CA ASN A 45 14.24 10.71 -12.15
C ASN A 45 14.52 9.20 -12.34
N LYS A 46 13.64 8.35 -11.76
CA LYS A 46 13.72 6.90 -11.89
C LYS A 46 12.32 6.30 -11.91
N THR A 47 12.12 5.27 -12.72
CA THR A 47 10.90 4.48 -12.66
C THR A 47 10.86 3.66 -11.37
N LEU A 48 9.80 3.84 -10.59
CA LEU A 48 9.50 3.04 -9.42
C LEU A 48 8.19 2.28 -9.60
N GLN A 49 8.13 1.10 -9.00
CA GLN A 49 6.89 0.35 -8.86
C GLN A 49 6.48 0.36 -7.38
N VAL A 50 5.46 1.13 -7.06
CA VAL A 50 4.92 1.21 -5.70
C VAL A 50 3.70 0.32 -5.59
N ARG A 51 3.70 -0.58 -4.60
CA ARG A 51 2.57 -1.44 -4.26
C ARG A 51 1.83 -0.88 -3.06
N GLY A 52 0.51 -0.87 -3.15
CA GLY A 52 -0.35 -0.39 -2.07
C GLY A 52 -1.76 -0.94 -2.18
N GLU A 53 -2.65 -0.38 -1.39
CA GLU A 53 -4.06 -0.77 -1.35
C GLU A 53 -4.97 0.47 -1.36
N LEU A 54 -6.07 0.37 -2.09
CA LEU A 54 -7.15 1.36 -2.04
C LEU A 54 -8.14 0.97 -0.94
N TYR A 55 -8.55 1.94 -0.14
CA TYR A 55 -9.47 1.74 0.96
C TYR A 55 -10.37 2.97 1.19
N THR A 56 -11.45 2.79 1.92
CA THR A 56 -12.27 3.88 2.46
C THR A 56 -12.18 3.84 3.99
N ARG A 57 -12.05 5.00 4.63
CA ARG A 57 -11.99 5.10 6.09
C ARG A 57 -13.34 4.77 6.74
N HIS A 58 -13.28 4.38 8.02
CA HIS A 58 -14.46 4.13 8.86
C HIS A 58 -15.47 3.09 8.31
N GLN A 59 -14.97 2.16 7.50
CA GLN A 59 -15.76 1.07 6.93
C GLN A 59 -15.22 -0.28 7.42
N GLU A 60 -16.08 -1.28 7.41
CA GLU A 60 -15.61 -2.66 7.61
C GLU A 60 -14.69 -3.08 6.45
N PRO A 61 -13.63 -3.88 6.71
CA PRO A 61 -12.64 -4.24 5.68
C PRO A 61 -13.23 -4.81 4.40
N ALA A 62 -14.21 -5.71 4.51
CA ALA A 62 -14.88 -6.32 3.35
C ALA A 62 -15.69 -5.32 2.55
N TYR A 63 -16.31 -4.34 3.21
CA TYR A 63 -17.08 -3.29 2.56
C TYR A 63 -16.17 -2.30 1.86
N SER A 64 -15.11 -1.85 2.53
CA SER A 64 -14.06 -1.00 1.95
C SER A 64 -13.45 -1.62 0.69
N GLN A 65 -13.16 -2.93 0.73
CA GLN A 65 -12.64 -3.66 -0.41
C GLN A 65 -13.63 -3.68 -1.59
N ARG A 66 -14.94 -3.88 -1.34
CA ARG A 66 -15.97 -3.86 -2.38
C ARG A 66 -16.10 -2.50 -3.03
N ILE A 67 -16.06 -1.42 -2.27
CA ILE A 67 -16.09 -0.05 -2.80
C ILE A 67 -14.88 0.17 -3.70
N ALA A 68 -13.67 -0.13 -3.23
CA ALA A 68 -12.46 0.05 -4.02
C ALA A 68 -12.46 -0.79 -5.31
N ALA A 69 -12.90 -2.04 -5.25
CA ALA A 69 -13.01 -2.91 -6.42
C ALA A 69 -14.09 -2.40 -7.41
N GLY A 70 -15.24 -1.96 -6.91
CA GLY A 70 -16.31 -1.37 -7.70
C GLY A 70 -15.84 -0.11 -8.44
N TYR A 71 -15.14 0.78 -7.73
CA TYR A 71 -14.57 1.98 -8.35
C TYR A 71 -13.64 1.65 -9.51
N LEU A 72 -12.74 0.67 -9.32
CA LEU A 72 -11.78 0.30 -10.37
C LEU A 72 -12.42 -0.35 -11.60
N ARG A 73 -13.49 -1.13 -11.40
CA ARG A 73 -14.23 -1.80 -12.49
C ARG A 73 -15.19 -0.89 -13.24
N ASN A 74 -15.61 0.19 -12.60
CA ASN A 74 -16.53 1.12 -13.26
C ASN A 74 -15.84 1.72 -14.51
N LYS A 75 -16.54 1.77 -15.64
CA LYS A 75 -16.02 2.38 -16.88
C LYS A 75 -15.94 3.91 -16.79
N ALA A 76 -16.78 4.52 -15.98
CA ALA A 76 -16.76 5.97 -15.76
C ALA A 76 -15.60 6.40 -14.87
N ASN A 77 -14.90 7.46 -15.25
CA ASN A 77 -13.83 8.08 -14.47
C ASN A 77 -14.43 9.20 -13.60
N ASN A 78 -15.23 8.84 -12.61
CA ASN A 78 -15.78 9.80 -11.66
C ASN A 78 -14.98 9.80 -10.36
N PRO A 79 -14.72 10.98 -9.74
CA PRO A 79 -14.11 11.03 -8.44
C PRO A 79 -14.95 10.25 -7.41
N HIS A 80 -14.27 9.50 -6.54
CA HIS A 80 -14.92 8.83 -5.41
C HIS A 80 -14.45 9.48 -4.11
N GLN A 81 -15.33 10.25 -3.47
CA GLN A 81 -15.03 10.87 -2.18
C GLN A 81 -14.72 9.82 -1.11
N GLY A 82 -13.63 10.02 -0.37
CA GLY A 82 -13.21 9.14 0.71
C GLY A 82 -12.43 7.89 0.30
N LEU A 83 -12.23 7.63 -1.00
CA LEU A 83 -11.31 6.59 -1.45
C LEU A 83 -9.87 7.08 -1.30
N LYS A 84 -9.03 6.30 -0.63
CA LYS A 84 -7.63 6.61 -0.36
C LYS A 84 -6.73 5.45 -0.75
N PHE A 85 -5.48 5.78 -1.03
CA PHE A 85 -4.42 4.81 -1.29
C PHE A 85 -3.44 4.79 -0.12
N VAL A 86 -2.98 3.61 0.26
CA VAL A 86 -1.90 3.43 1.23
C VAL A 86 -0.79 2.58 0.60
N ALA A 87 0.43 3.10 0.57
CA ALA A 87 1.60 2.39 0.06
C ALA A 87 2.22 1.53 1.16
N PHE A 88 2.75 0.35 0.79
CA PHE A 88 3.43 -0.52 1.73
C PHE A 88 4.68 -1.21 1.16
N GLN A 89 4.98 -1.04 -0.12
CA GLN A 89 6.15 -1.66 -0.75
C GLN A 89 6.59 -0.93 -2.01
N ILE A 90 7.91 -0.82 -2.20
CA ILE A 90 8.52 -0.58 -3.51
C ILE A 90 9.03 -1.94 -4.02
N ILE A 91 8.72 -2.26 -5.28
CA ILE A 91 9.15 -3.52 -5.90
C ILE A 91 10.56 -3.33 -6.47
N ASN A 92 11.40 -4.36 -6.37
CA ASN A 92 12.77 -4.37 -6.88
C ASN A 92 13.65 -3.24 -6.28
N THR A 93 13.60 -3.10 -4.97
CA THR A 93 14.46 -2.19 -4.22
C THR A 93 15.37 -2.98 -3.28
N GLU A 94 16.55 -2.44 -3.02
CA GLU A 94 17.53 -2.95 -2.04
C GLU A 94 17.38 -2.27 -0.67
N MET A 95 16.21 -1.75 -0.38
CA MET A 95 15.93 -1.10 0.90
C MET A 95 15.30 -2.07 1.89
N ASP A 96 15.71 -2.00 3.14
CA ASP A 96 14.98 -2.60 4.25
C ASP A 96 13.57 -2.04 4.35
N GLN A 97 12.64 -2.81 4.87
CA GLN A 97 11.22 -2.43 4.96
C GLN A 97 11.01 -1.07 5.64
N PHE A 98 11.73 -0.84 6.74
CA PHE A 98 11.66 0.43 7.48
C PHE A 98 12.13 1.62 6.62
N THR A 99 13.33 1.53 6.05
CA THR A 99 13.90 2.58 5.18
C THR A 99 13.01 2.85 3.97
N MET A 100 12.46 1.81 3.39
CA MET A 100 11.54 1.91 2.25
C MET A 100 10.26 2.66 2.60
N LEU A 101 9.65 2.38 3.76
CA LEU A 101 8.44 3.09 4.20
C LEU A 101 8.73 4.55 4.53
N GLN A 102 9.89 4.84 5.13
CA GLN A 102 10.32 6.23 5.34
C GLN A 102 10.52 6.96 4.01
N PHE A 103 11.17 6.33 3.04
CA PHE A 103 11.40 6.90 1.72
C PHE A 103 10.08 7.18 0.98
N LEU A 104 9.14 6.24 0.98
CA LEU A 104 7.80 6.44 0.42
C LEU A 104 7.09 7.65 1.04
N ARG A 105 7.16 7.79 2.36
CA ARG A 105 6.48 8.85 3.09
C ARG A 105 7.16 10.20 2.97
N LEU A 106 8.47 10.26 3.26
CA LEU A 106 9.19 11.53 3.42
C LEU A 106 9.71 12.08 2.10
N SER A 107 10.13 11.20 1.19
CA SER A 107 10.71 11.61 -0.09
C SER A 107 9.71 11.61 -1.23
N LEU A 108 8.72 10.71 -1.21
CA LEU A 108 7.78 10.55 -2.31
C LEU A 108 6.36 11.01 -1.96
N SER A 109 6.11 11.44 -0.72
CA SER A 109 4.82 11.95 -0.26
C SER A 109 3.64 10.98 -0.36
N PHE A 110 3.91 9.67 -0.35
CA PHE A 110 2.84 8.67 -0.25
C PHE A 110 2.34 8.52 1.19
N ASP A 111 1.05 8.35 1.37
CA ASP A 111 0.54 7.78 2.60
C ASP A 111 1.02 6.33 2.72
N VAL A 112 1.60 5.97 3.85
CA VAL A 112 2.12 4.63 4.10
C VAL A 112 1.38 3.96 5.24
N THR A 113 1.41 2.62 5.27
CA THR A 113 0.85 1.88 6.40
C THR A 113 1.56 2.29 7.69
N SER A 114 0.83 2.34 8.80
CA SER A 114 1.45 2.50 10.13
C SER A 114 2.37 1.32 10.41
N TRP A 115 3.54 1.61 10.94
CA TRP A 115 4.58 0.61 11.20
C TRP A 115 5.30 0.85 12.53
N SER A 116 5.90 -0.19 13.06
CA SER A 116 6.76 -0.14 14.23
C SER A 116 7.87 -1.16 14.10
N LEU A 117 9.11 -0.80 14.42
CA LEU A 117 10.18 -1.76 14.60
C LEU A 117 10.01 -2.41 15.97
N THR A 118 10.09 -3.73 16.03
CA THR A 118 9.90 -4.47 17.26
C THR A 118 10.61 -5.81 17.22
N GLU A 119 10.84 -6.40 18.36
CA GLU A 119 11.31 -7.76 18.49
C GLU A 119 10.14 -8.76 18.44
N VAL A 120 10.45 -10.00 18.07
CA VAL A 120 9.46 -11.08 17.91
C VAL A 120 8.64 -11.28 19.19
N VAL A 121 9.26 -11.17 20.35
CA VAL A 121 8.61 -11.34 21.69
C VAL A 121 7.44 -10.36 21.91
N HIS A 122 7.43 -9.23 21.22
CA HIS A 122 6.40 -8.20 21.38
C HIS A 122 5.25 -8.30 20.36
N ILE A 123 5.29 -9.22 19.42
CA ILE A 123 4.27 -9.36 18.37
C ILE A 123 2.87 -9.54 18.97
N GLU A 124 2.74 -10.36 20.02
CA GLU A 124 1.45 -10.59 20.68
C GLU A 124 0.86 -9.32 21.31
N LYS A 125 1.69 -8.41 21.81
CA LYS A 125 1.26 -7.10 22.29
C LYS A 125 0.60 -6.28 21.15
N TYR A 126 1.20 -6.27 19.97
CA TYR A 126 0.62 -5.56 18.82
C TYR A 126 -0.67 -6.23 18.33
N ARG A 127 -0.71 -7.57 18.32
CA ARG A 127 -1.92 -8.31 17.99
C ARG A 127 -3.08 -7.94 18.93
N ARG A 128 -2.85 -7.92 20.24
CA ARG A 128 -3.86 -7.51 21.24
C ARG A 128 -4.28 -6.05 21.05
N SER A 129 -3.34 -5.13 20.80
CA SER A 129 -3.66 -3.74 20.53
C SER A 129 -4.53 -3.58 19.28
N TRP A 130 -4.28 -4.37 18.24
CA TRP A 130 -5.12 -4.37 17.05
C TRP A 130 -6.52 -4.93 17.33
N LEU A 131 -6.64 -6.06 18.03
CA LEU A 131 -7.94 -6.64 18.44
C LEU A 131 -8.77 -5.65 19.26
N ASN A 132 -8.11 -4.87 20.11
CA ASN A 132 -8.74 -3.83 20.93
C ASN A 132 -9.01 -2.52 20.16
N LYS A 133 -8.82 -2.51 18.83
CA LYS A 133 -8.99 -1.33 17.98
C LYS A 133 -8.11 -0.12 18.34
N ASN A 134 -7.02 -0.33 19.05
CA ASN A 134 -6.06 0.71 19.45
C ASN A 134 -5.00 0.99 18.37
N LEU A 135 -4.96 0.19 17.29
CA LEU A 135 -4.10 0.40 16.13
C LEU A 135 -4.96 0.74 14.90
N TYR A 136 -4.36 1.51 13.98
CA TYR A 136 -4.94 1.85 12.67
C TYR A 136 -6.29 2.57 12.75
N CYS A 137 -6.48 3.49 13.70
CA CYS A 137 -7.73 4.21 13.93
C CYS A 137 -8.41 4.68 12.63
N GLY A 138 -9.62 4.17 12.39
CA GLY A 138 -10.42 4.50 11.21
C GLY A 138 -9.95 3.91 9.89
N THR A 139 -8.85 3.13 9.86
CA THR A 139 -8.39 2.40 8.68
C THR A 139 -8.88 0.95 8.76
N PRO A 140 -9.61 0.44 7.76
CA PRO A 140 -10.11 -0.93 7.79
C PRO A 140 -8.97 -1.92 7.61
N THR A 141 -8.73 -2.76 8.60
CA THR A 141 -7.69 -3.79 8.58
C THR A 141 -8.26 -5.13 9.04
N ASP A 142 -7.84 -6.22 8.41
CA ASP A 142 -8.21 -7.59 8.76
C ASP A 142 -7.09 -8.33 9.52
N GLY A 143 -6.06 -7.60 9.94
CA GLY A 143 -4.93 -8.12 10.69
C GLY A 143 -3.71 -7.21 10.67
N ILE A 144 -2.62 -7.73 11.19
CA ILE A 144 -1.29 -7.11 11.12
C ILE A 144 -0.36 -7.97 10.28
N VAL A 145 0.62 -7.35 9.62
CA VAL A 145 1.66 -8.07 8.88
C VAL A 145 3.00 -7.84 9.56
N VAL A 146 3.63 -8.92 9.95
CA VAL A 146 5.01 -8.92 10.48
C VAL A 146 5.96 -9.20 9.33
N LYS A 147 7.03 -8.43 9.23
CA LYS A 147 8.05 -8.58 8.18
C LYS A 147 9.45 -8.51 8.80
N ILE A 148 10.37 -9.30 8.29
CA ILE A 148 11.79 -9.16 8.61
C ILE A 148 12.30 -7.87 7.97
N ASN A 149 13.00 -7.03 8.75
CA ASN A 149 13.55 -5.76 8.29
C ASN A 149 14.96 -5.93 7.71
N ASP A 150 15.10 -6.83 6.74
CA ASP A 150 16.35 -7.10 6.02
C ASP A 150 16.01 -7.41 4.56
N TYR A 151 16.45 -6.56 3.63
CA TYR A 151 16.08 -6.71 2.22
C TYR A 151 16.65 -7.98 1.59
N LYS A 152 17.84 -8.46 2.03
CA LYS A 152 18.45 -9.70 1.51
C LYS A 152 17.61 -10.91 1.86
N LEU A 153 17.12 -10.97 3.09
CA LEU A 153 16.21 -12.01 3.53
C LEU A 153 14.84 -11.90 2.84
N GLN A 154 14.40 -10.69 2.49
CA GLN A 154 13.15 -10.47 1.76
C GLN A 154 13.20 -10.93 0.29
N GLN A 155 14.39 -11.20 -0.26
CA GLN A 155 14.57 -11.80 -1.59
C GLN A 155 14.53 -13.33 -1.56
N THR A 156 14.52 -13.95 -0.39
CA THR A 156 14.51 -15.40 -0.27
C THR A 156 13.17 -16.01 -0.67
N ARG A 157 13.19 -17.22 -1.22
CA ARG A 157 12.00 -18.02 -1.50
C ARG A 157 12.09 -19.36 -0.77
N PRO A 158 10.96 -19.87 -0.26
CA PRO A 158 9.62 -19.30 -0.13
C PRO A 158 9.61 -18.08 0.81
N ASN A 159 8.53 -17.26 0.79
CA ASN A 159 8.41 -15.97 1.48
C ASN A 159 8.30 -16.12 3.01
N TYR A 160 9.29 -16.68 3.68
CA TYR A 160 9.35 -16.78 5.14
C TYR A 160 9.64 -15.47 5.86
N TRP A 161 9.94 -14.41 5.11
CA TRP A 161 10.26 -13.10 5.63
C TRP A 161 9.05 -12.27 6.06
N GLN A 162 7.83 -12.76 5.80
CA GLN A 162 6.59 -12.09 6.18
C GLN A 162 5.51 -13.06 6.65
N MET A 163 4.72 -12.62 7.62
CA MET A 163 3.60 -13.37 8.17
C MET A 163 2.42 -12.44 8.42
N ALA A 164 1.24 -12.79 7.92
CA ALA A 164 0.00 -12.11 8.26
C ALA A 164 -0.60 -12.77 9.50
N ILE A 165 -0.92 -11.95 10.51
CA ILE A 165 -1.60 -12.37 11.74
C ILE A 165 -3.00 -11.77 11.67
N LYS A 166 -3.97 -12.65 11.57
CA LYS A 166 -5.41 -12.34 11.62
C LYS A 166 -5.99 -12.83 12.95
N TYR A 167 -7.29 -12.88 13.10
CA TYR A 167 -7.99 -13.26 14.33
C TYR A 167 -7.32 -14.35 15.16
#